data_f66b83efce4e8475189a1f998ed16959
#
_entry.id   f66b83efce4e8475189a1f998ed16959
#
_cell.length_a   1.000
_cell.length_b   1.000
_cell.length_c   1.000
_cell.angle_alpha   90.00
_cell.angle_beta   90.00
_cell.angle_gamma   90.00
#
_symmetry.space_group_name_H-M   'P 1'
#
loop_
_entity.id
_entity.type
_entity.pdbx_description
1 polymer ?
#
loop_
_entity_poly.entity_id
_entity_poly.type
_entity_poly.pdbx_seq_one_letter_code
_entity_poly.pdbx_strand_id
1 'polypeptide(L)'
;MTTYTALIVDDEPDIRELLEITLTRMGITTLTAPDLTSARKLLEQNTTHLCLTDMNLPDGNGIELVQWIQKHSPATPVAVITAYGNMDTAIESLKAGAFDFVSKPVELPRLRELVNSALKLAEPKPDAEDTADEPGLLLGKSPEIRKLRNQTRKLARSQAPVFISGESGSGKELVARMIHLQGPRREGPFIAVNCGAIPSELMESEFFGHKKGSFTGAVENKDGLFRSANGGTLFLDEVADLPLAMQVKLLRAIQEKAVRPVGDTKEV
;
A
#
# COMPACT_ATOMS: atom_id res chain seq x y z
N MET A 1 16.86 -11.71 19.21
CA MET A 1 16.22 -10.51 18.65
C MET A 1 16.62 -10.46 17.19
N THR A 2 15.67 -10.49 16.30
CA THR A 2 15.93 -10.40 14.86
C THR A 2 16.35 -8.97 14.54
N THR A 3 17.57 -8.77 14.07
CA THR A 3 18.07 -7.44 13.71
C THR A 3 17.67 -7.20 12.25
N TYR A 4 16.77 -6.26 12.01
CA TYR A 4 16.37 -5.89 10.64
C TYR A 4 17.42 -4.96 10.03
N THR A 5 17.63 -5.09 8.73
CA THR A 5 18.53 -4.25 7.93
C THR A 5 17.75 -3.58 6.83
N ALA A 6 17.85 -2.25 6.70
CA ALA A 6 17.26 -1.47 5.64
C ALA A 6 18.34 -0.84 4.75
N LEU A 7 18.13 -0.86 3.44
CA LEU A 7 18.94 -0.11 2.48
C LEU A 7 18.25 1.21 2.14
N ILE A 8 18.98 2.31 2.21
CA ILE A 8 18.55 3.65 1.85
C ILE A 8 19.33 4.09 0.62
N VAL A 9 18.64 4.43 -0.46
CA VAL A 9 19.24 4.85 -1.73
C VAL A 9 18.67 6.21 -2.11
N ASP A 10 19.50 7.24 -2.01
CA ASP A 10 19.15 8.63 -2.35
C ASP A 10 20.45 9.37 -2.64
N ASP A 11 20.51 10.24 -3.63
CA ASP A 11 21.72 11.01 -3.97
C ASP A 11 21.92 12.19 -3.02
N GLU A 12 20.84 12.68 -2.36
CA GLU A 12 20.87 13.76 -1.39
C GLU A 12 21.39 13.29 -0.02
N PRO A 13 22.57 13.74 0.46
CA PRO A 13 23.15 13.29 1.75
C PRO A 13 22.23 13.57 2.94
N ASP A 14 21.57 14.75 2.93
CA ASP A 14 20.68 15.17 4.03
C ASP A 14 19.46 14.27 4.17
N ILE A 15 18.91 13.81 3.05
CA ILE A 15 17.78 12.85 3.04
C ILE A 15 18.25 11.49 3.54
N ARG A 16 19.41 11.00 3.10
CA ARG A 16 19.97 9.74 3.61
C ARG A 16 20.18 9.80 5.11
N GLU A 17 20.76 10.88 5.65
CA GLU A 17 20.99 11.07 7.08
C GLU A 17 19.67 11.10 7.86
N LEU A 18 18.65 11.84 7.38
CA LEU A 18 17.33 11.89 8.00
C LEU A 18 16.69 10.49 8.11
N LEU A 19 16.73 9.73 7.02
CA LEU A 19 16.18 8.37 6.98
C LEU A 19 16.97 7.42 7.88
N GLU A 20 18.30 7.50 7.87
CA GLU A 20 19.18 6.70 8.70
C GLU A 20 18.93 6.94 10.19
N ILE A 21 18.87 8.19 10.65
CA ILE A 21 18.54 8.55 12.02
C ILE A 21 17.16 8.00 12.41
N THR A 22 16.19 8.14 11.51
CA THR A 22 14.81 7.69 11.77
C THR A 22 14.72 6.19 11.93
N LEU A 23 15.34 5.42 11.02
CA LEU A 23 15.34 3.96 11.06
C LEU A 23 16.15 3.40 12.23
N THR A 24 17.30 4.02 12.54
CA THR A 24 18.12 3.64 13.70
C THR A 24 17.34 3.82 15.00
N ARG A 25 16.55 4.89 15.14
CA ARG A 25 15.65 5.09 16.30
C ARG A 25 14.54 4.03 16.39
N MET A 26 14.21 3.38 15.29
CA MET A 26 13.28 2.24 15.26
C MET A 26 13.99 0.89 15.51
N GLY A 27 15.30 0.88 15.78
CA GLY A 27 16.09 -0.33 16.04
C GLY A 27 16.47 -1.09 14.77
N ILE A 28 16.49 -0.43 13.62
CA ILE A 28 16.82 -1.01 12.32
C ILE A 28 18.23 -0.61 11.93
N THR A 29 19.06 -1.58 11.55
CA THR A 29 20.39 -1.33 10.97
C THR A 29 20.24 -0.77 9.57
N THR A 30 21.03 0.25 9.23
CA THR A 30 20.93 0.93 7.94
C THR A 30 22.19 0.71 7.09
N LEU A 31 21.98 0.54 5.79
CA LEU A 31 22.98 0.62 4.75
C LEU A 31 22.59 1.79 3.84
N THR A 32 23.55 2.58 3.38
CA THR A 32 23.27 3.74 2.54
C THR A 32 24.02 3.67 1.22
N ALA A 33 23.38 4.11 0.14
CA ALA A 33 23.95 4.18 -1.20
C ALA A 33 23.55 5.50 -1.88
N PRO A 34 24.44 6.17 -2.59
CA PRO A 34 24.11 7.39 -3.31
C PRO A 34 23.58 7.15 -4.73
N ASP A 35 23.64 5.92 -5.24
CA ASP A 35 23.36 5.57 -6.62
C ASP A 35 22.93 4.09 -6.75
N LEU A 36 22.42 3.71 -7.94
CA LEU A 36 21.96 2.34 -8.24
C LEU A 36 23.10 1.31 -8.21
N THR A 37 24.27 1.71 -8.68
CA THR A 37 25.42 0.83 -8.77
C THR A 37 25.88 0.39 -7.39
N SER A 38 26.02 1.33 -6.47
CA SER A 38 26.35 1.07 -5.06
C SER A 38 25.24 0.27 -4.35
N ALA A 39 23.98 0.60 -4.64
CA ALA A 39 22.83 -0.08 -4.06
C ALA A 39 22.79 -1.56 -4.44
N ARG A 40 22.97 -1.91 -5.73
CA ARG A 40 23.01 -3.30 -6.21
C ARG A 40 24.14 -4.08 -5.54
N LYS A 41 25.33 -3.49 -5.42
CA LYS A 41 26.47 -4.10 -4.74
C LYS A 41 26.18 -4.41 -3.26
N LEU A 42 25.54 -3.48 -2.56
CA LEU A 42 25.17 -3.70 -1.15
C LEU A 42 24.09 -4.80 -1.01
N LEU A 43 23.11 -4.86 -1.93
CA LEU A 43 22.09 -5.90 -1.94
C LEU A 43 22.64 -7.29 -2.22
N GLU A 44 23.70 -7.40 -3.04
CA GLU A 44 24.39 -8.68 -3.31
C GLU A 44 25.20 -9.16 -2.10
N GLN A 45 25.72 -8.25 -1.29
CA GLN A 45 26.62 -8.55 -0.18
C GLN A 45 25.91 -8.70 1.16
N ASN A 46 24.68 -8.21 1.29
CA ASN A 46 23.97 -8.14 2.56
C ASN A 46 22.52 -8.65 2.44
N THR A 47 22.04 -9.28 3.49
CA THR A 47 20.62 -9.59 3.62
C THR A 47 19.86 -8.32 4.02
N THR A 48 18.98 -7.86 3.14
CA THR A 48 18.21 -6.63 3.33
C THR A 48 16.73 -6.94 3.52
N HIS A 49 16.11 -6.35 4.52
CA HIS A 49 14.71 -6.59 4.92
C HIS A 49 13.76 -5.49 4.42
N LEU A 50 14.30 -4.36 3.98
CA LEU A 50 13.58 -3.22 3.40
C LEU A 50 14.54 -2.42 2.53
N CYS A 51 14.07 -1.93 1.38
CA CYS A 51 14.78 -0.93 0.58
C CYS A 51 13.91 0.33 0.45
N LEU A 52 14.49 1.50 0.74
CA LEU A 52 13.95 2.82 0.46
C LEU A 52 14.80 3.42 -0.65
N THR A 53 14.22 3.73 -1.80
CA THR A 53 14.96 4.29 -2.93
C THR A 53 14.36 5.58 -3.42
N ASP A 54 15.18 6.58 -3.68
CA ASP A 54 14.72 7.73 -4.46
C ASP A 54 14.34 7.32 -5.88
N MET A 55 13.43 8.06 -6.47
CA MET A 55 12.98 7.88 -7.85
C MET A 55 14.09 8.28 -8.83
N ASN A 56 14.75 9.41 -8.59
CA ASN A 56 15.73 9.98 -9.49
C ASN A 56 17.13 9.83 -8.89
N LEU A 57 17.94 8.98 -9.48
CA LEU A 57 19.31 8.73 -9.05
C LEU A 57 20.29 9.14 -10.17
N PRO A 58 21.53 9.50 -9.84
CA PRO A 58 22.48 10.04 -10.82
C PRO A 58 22.83 9.07 -11.95
N ASP A 59 22.69 7.78 -11.71
CA ASP A 59 23.02 6.70 -12.66
C ASP A 59 21.78 5.95 -13.18
N GLY A 60 20.54 6.42 -12.91
CA GLY A 60 19.32 5.86 -13.45
C GLY A 60 18.06 6.14 -12.62
N ASN A 61 17.02 5.34 -12.84
CA ASN A 61 15.72 5.52 -12.17
C ASN A 61 15.54 4.47 -11.07
N GLY A 62 15.02 4.90 -9.90
CA GLY A 62 14.71 4.00 -8.78
C GLY A 62 13.79 2.83 -9.15
N ILE A 63 12.94 2.98 -10.18
CA ILE A 63 12.12 1.88 -10.72
C ILE A 63 12.98 0.72 -11.23
N GLU A 64 14.13 1.01 -11.81
CA GLU A 64 15.07 -0.04 -12.25
C GLU A 64 15.59 -0.87 -11.07
N LEU A 65 15.81 -0.21 -9.92
CA LEU A 65 16.19 -0.90 -8.69
C LEU A 65 15.04 -1.77 -8.16
N VAL A 66 13.80 -1.25 -8.20
CA VAL A 66 12.60 -2.04 -7.85
C VAL A 66 12.53 -3.31 -8.69
N GLN A 67 12.64 -3.19 -10.01
CA GLN A 67 12.60 -4.33 -10.94
C GLN A 67 13.75 -5.31 -10.69
N TRP A 68 14.95 -4.80 -10.42
CA TRP A 68 16.10 -5.61 -10.09
C TRP A 68 15.89 -6.42 -8.81
N ILE A 69 15.40 -5.77 -7.74
CA ILE A 69 15.10 -6.43 -6.44
C ILE A 69 13.99 -7.47 -6.61
N GLN A 70 12.94 -7.16 -7.36
CA GLN A 70 11.86 -8.13 -7.64
C GLN A 70 12.36 -9.39 -8.33
N LYS A 71 13.44 -9.29 -9.12
CA LYS A 71 14.05 -10.42 -9.83
C LYS A 71 15.03 -11.22 -8.95
N HIS A 72 15.83 -10.54 -8.13
CA HIS A 72 16.96 -11.17 -7.41
C HIS A 72 16.69 -11.39 -5.93
N SER A 73 15.84 -10.56 -5.31
CA SER A 73 15.51 -10.61 -3.89
C SER A 73 14.03 -10.30 -3.65
N PRO A 74 13.09 -11.09 -4.20
CA PRO A 74 11.65 -10.78 -4.21
C PRO A 74 11.01 -10.75 -2.81
N ALA A 75 11.72 -11.22 -1.78
CA ALA A 75 11.28 -11.14 -0.39
C ALA A 75 11.53 -9.75 0.24
N THR A 76 12.41 -8.92 -0.36
CA THR A 76 12.72 -7.59 0.13
C THR A 76 11.69 -6.58 -0.38
N PRO A 77 10.82 -6.02 0.48
CA PRO A 77 9.91 -4.95 0.10
C PRO A 77 10.71 -3.68 -0.25
N VAL A 78 10.28 -3.01 -1.32
CA VAL A 78 10.89 -1.75 -1.78
C VAL A 78 9.86 -0.65 -1.74
N ALA A 79 10.18 0.47 -1.09
CA ALA A 79 9.39 1.69 -1.19
C ALA A 79 10.16 2.78 -1.95
N VAL A 80 9.45 3.47 -2.83
CA VAL A 80 10.03 4.53 -3.65
C VAL A 80 9.72 5.88 -3.03
N ILE A 81 10.76 6.73 -2.88
CA ILE A 81 10.63 8.11 -2.44
C ILE A 81 10.56 8.98 -3.71
N THR A 82 9.57 9.84 -3.81
CA THR A 82 9.33 10.64 -5.02
C THR A 82 9.05 12.10 -4.68
N ALA A 83 9.44 13.02 -5.58
CA ALA A 83 9.12 14.43 -5.42
C ALA A 83 7.60 14.65 -5.53
N TYR A 84 7.12 15.67 -4.84
CA TYR A 84 5.72 16.07 -4.77
C TYR A 84 5.11 16.32 -6.17
N GLY A 85 3.96 15.69 -6.45
CA GLY A 85 3.12 16.02 -7.62
C GLY A 85 3.20 15.08 -8.82
N ASN A 86 4.00 14.03 -8.80
CA ASN A 86 4.11 13.10 -9.95
C ASN A 86 3.42 11.76 -9.67
N MET A 87 2.08 11.77 -9.80
CA MET A 87 1.23 10.61 -9.56
C MET A 87 1.49 9.47 -10.55
N ASP A 88 1.84 9.83 -11.78
CA ASP A 88 2.12 8.82 -12.82
C ASP A 88 3.34 7.98 -12.44
N THR A 89 4.37 8.60 -11.87
CA THR A 89 5.59 7.90 -11.42
C THR A 89 5.35 7.04 -10.18
N ALA A 90 4.47 7.47 -9.26
CA ALA A 90 4.06 6.66 -8.12
C ALA A 90 3.33 5.39 -8.59
N ILE A 91 2.39 5.54 -9.53
CA ILE A 91 1.67 4.40 -10.13
C ILE A 91 2.64 3.49 -10.89
N GLU A 92 3.60 4.05 -11.61
CA GLU A 92 4.60 3.30 -12.35
C GLU A 92 5.50 2.46 -11.41
N SER A 93 5.94 3.04 -10.29
CA SER A 93 6.74 2.32 -9.28
C SER A 93 5.97 1.14 -8.69
N LEU A 94 4.68 1.32 -8.38
CA LEU A 94 3.83 0.24 -7.88
C LEU A 94 3.60 -0.85 -8.94
N LYS A 95 3.42 -0.48 -10.22
CA LYS A 95 3.34 -1.45 -11.33
C LYS A 95 4.63 -2.23 -11.52
N ALA A 96 5.78 -1.60 -11.24
CA ALA A 96 7.08 -2.25 -11.28
C ALA A 96 7.31 -3.22 -10.11
N GLY A 97 6.44 -3.22 -9.10
CA GLY A 97 6.48 -4.11 -7.96
C GLY A 97 6.96 -3.46 -6.65
N ALA A 98 7.01 -2.14 -6.58
CA ALA A 98 7.23 -1.46 -5.32
C ALA A 98 6.14 -1.81 -4.31
N PHE A 99 6.52 -1.93 -3.04
CA PHE A 99 5.61 -2.16 -1.93
C PHE A 99 4.69 -0.95 -1.69
N ASP A 100 5.28 0.24 -1.65
CA ASP A 100 4.59 1.52 -1.48
C ASP A 100 5.48 2.66 -2.01
N PHE A 101 4.97 3.90 -1.90
CA PHE A 101 5.73 5.11 -2.19
C PHE A 101 5.55 6.15 -1.09
N VAL A 102 6.54 7.06 -0.97
CA VAL A 102 6.55 8.19 -0.04
C VAL A 102 6.85 9.46 -0.82
N SER A 103 6.05 10.51 -0.65
CA SER A 103 6.31 11.81 -1.25
C SER A 103 7.33 12.61 -0.44
N LYS A 104 8.21 13.33 -1.11
CA LYS A 104 9.04 14.37 -0.50
C LYS A 104 8.19 15.67 -0.35
N PRO A 105 8.19 16.39 0.79
CA PRO A 105 9.01 16.12 1.98
C PRO A 105 8.53 14.89 2.76
N VAL A 106 9.50 14.10 3.26
CA VAL A 106 9.23 12.84 3.95
C VAL A 106 8.60 13.11 5.33
N GLU A 107 7.34 12.76 5.49
CA GLU A 107 6.65 12.83 6.76
C GLU A 107 7.00 11.63 7.66
N LEU A 108 7.65 11.91 8.80
CA LEU A 108 8.16 10.87 9.69
C LEU A 108 7.10 9.89 10.22
N PRO A 109 5.87 10.30 10.60
CA PRO A 109 4.84 9.37 11.02
C PRO A 109 4.49 8.37 9.93
N ARG A 110 4.31 8.84 8.70
CA ARG A 110 3.99 8.00 7.53
C ARG A 110 5.13 7.04 7.17
N LEU A 111 6.38 7.52 7.23
CA LEU A 111 7.54 6.67 7.03
C LEU A 111 7.57 5.53 8.04
N ARG A 112 7.30 5.79 9.32
CA ARG A 112 7.27 4.77 10.37
C ARG A 112 6.19 3.71 10.13
N GLU A 113 5.00 4.11 9.73
CA GLU A 113 3.92 3.19 9.39
C GLU A 113 4.29 2.28 8.21
N LEU A 114 4.87 2.88 7.16
CA LEU A 114 5.34 2.13 6.00
C LEU A 114 6.41 1.11 6.40
N VAL A 115 7.42 1.53 7.14
CA VAL A 115 8.51 0.67 7.60
C VAL A 115 7.99 -0.49 8.45
N ASN A 116 7.12 -0.23 9.42
CA ASN A 116 6.51 -1.28 10.24
C ASN A 116 5.71 -2.29 9.40
N SER A 117 4.99 -1.81 8.40
CA SER A 117 4.23 -2.66 7.49
C SER A 117 5.14 -3.51 6.60
N ALA A 118 6.23 -2.93 6.10
CA ALA A 118 7.21 -3.63 5.28
C ALA A 118 7.94 -4.73 6.08
N LEU A 119 8.34 -4.45 7.32
CA LEU A 119 9.03 -5.42 8.18
C LEU A 119 8.14 -6.61 8.55
N LYS A 120 6.83 -6.41 8.75
CA LYS A 120 5.88 -7.52 8.94
C LYS A 120 5.84 -8.50 7.75
N LEU A 121 6.16 -8.03 6.55
CA LEU A 121 6.26 -8.88 5.35
C LEU A 121 7.61 -9.58 5.24
N ALA A 122 8.67 -8.96 5.78
CA ALA A 122 10.01 -9.49 5.78
C ALA A 122 10.24 -10.55 6.88
N GLU A 123 9.33 -10.65 7.87
CA GLU A 123 9.39 -11.73 8.86
C GLU A 123 9.26 -13.09 8.16
N PRO A 124 10.23 -14.00 8.37
CA PRO A 124 10.09 -15.35 7.87
C PRO A 124 8.85 -15.96 8.52
N LYS A 125 7.81 -16.21 7.74
CA LYS A 125 6.75 -17.11 8.19
C LYS A 125 7.42 -18.44 8.48
N PRO A 126 7.21 -19.06 9.68
CA PRO A 126 7.67 -20.42 9.89
C PRO A 126 7.12 -21.25 8.75
N ASP A 127 8.00 -21.93 8.04
CA ASP A 127 7.82 -22.75 6.86
C ASP A 127 6.35 -23.09 6.56
N ALA A 128 5.67 -22.19 5.86
CA ALA A 128 4.58 -22.62 5.03
C ALA A 128 5.29 -23.24 3.81
N GLU A 129 5.70 -24.50 3.94
CA GLU A 129 5.81 -25.40 2.81
C GLU A 129 4.73 -25.01 1.80
N ASP A 130 5.01 -25.11 0.52
CA ASP A 130 4.06 -25.02 -0.59
C ASP A 130 2.82 -25.89 -0.28
N THR A 131 2.05 -25.53 0.72
CA THR A 131 0.69 -26.02 0.90
C THR A 131 -0.13 -25.35 -0.17
N ALA A 132 0.05 -25.89 -1.36
CA ALA A 132 -0.78 -25.62 -2.54
C ALA A 132 -2.28 -25.90 -2.25
N ASP A 133 -2.64 -26.28 -1.03
CA ASP A 133 -3.93 -26.74 -0.60
C ASP A 133 -4.35 -26.25 0.81
N GLU A 134 -3.99 -25.04 1.24
CA GLU A 134 -4.96 -24.43 2.16
C GLU A 134 -6.26 -24.28 1.36
N PRO A 135 -7.42 -24.70 1.92
CA PRO A 135 -8.72 -24.47 1.29
C PRO A 135 -8.99 -22.99 1.30
N GLY A 136 -8.25 -22.28 0.44
CA GLY A 136 -8.35 -20.84 0.26
C GLY A 136 -9.69 -20.52 -0.39
N LEU A 137 -10.17 -19.33 -0.14
CA LEU A 137 -11.42 -18.79 -0.67
C LEU A 137 -11.61 -18.99 -2.19
N LEU A 138 -10.52 -19.17 -2.97
CA LEU A 138 -10.56 -19.50 -4.40
C LEU A 138 -10.33 -20.98 -4.63
N LEU A 139 -11.40 -21.74 -4.85
CA LEU A 139 -11.35 -23.16 -5.18
C LEU A 139 -11.06 -23.38 -6.67
N GLY A 140 -10.28 -24.39 -7.02
CA GLY A 140 -10.01 -24.80 -8.40
C GLY A 140 -8.55 -25.16 -8.64
N LYS A 141 -8.33 -26.04 -9.65
CA LYS A 141 -7.01 -26.56 -10.04
C LYS A 141 -6.60 -26.12 -11.45
N SER A 142 -7.43 -25.30 -12.12
CA SER A 142 -7.12 -24.85 -13.48
C SER A 142 -5.86 -23.94 -13.51
N PRO A 143 -5.15 -23.87 -14.64
CA PRO A 143 -3.99 -22.99 -14.79
C PRO A 143 -4.33 -21.52 -14.49
N GLU A 144 -5.53 -21.07 -14.88
CA GLU A 144 -6.02 -19.71 -14.69
C GLU A 144 -6.19 -19.39 -13.19
N ILE A 145 -6.79 -20.30 -12.42
CA ILE A 145 -6.95 -20.14 -10.97
C ILE A 145 -5.58 -20.14 -10.27
N ARG A 146 -4.65 -21.00 -10.71
CA ARG A 146 -3.28 -20.98 -10.16
C ARG A 146 -2.58 -19.65 -10.45
N LYS A 147 -2.70 -19.15 -11.69
CA LYS A 147 -2.17 -17.84 -12.08
C LYS A 147 -2.78 -16.71 -11.25
N LEU A 148 -4.11 -16.73 -11.05
CA LEU A 148 -4.83 -15.75 -10.25
C LEU A 148 -4.36 -15.78 -8.78
N ARG A 149 -4.22 -16.96 -8.15
CA ARG A 149 -3.69 -17.09 -6.79
C ARG A 149 -2.28 -16.49 -6.66
N ASN A 150 -1.40 -16.77 -7.63
CA ASN A 150 -0.05 -16.24 -7.63
C ASN A 150 -0.04 -14.71 -7.79
N GLN A 151 -0.91 -14.16 -8.64
CA GLN A 151 -1.08 -12.70 -8.78
C GLN A 151 -1.61 -12.09 -7.49
N THR A 152 -2.66 -12.68 -6.89
CA THR A 152 -3.24 -12.24 -5.62
C THR A 152 -2.20 -12.21 -4.50
N ARG A 153 -1.36 -13.25 -4.40
CA ARG A 153 -0.27 -13.30 -3.41
C ARG A 153 0.77 -12.19 -3.62
N LYS A 154 1.10 -11.85 -4.86
CA LYS A 154 1.99 -10.72 -5.17
C LYS A 154 1.36 -9.39 -4.80
N LEU A 155 0.08 -9.17 -5.18
CA LEU A 155 -0.66 -7.95 -4.88
C LEU A 155 -0.87 -7.75 -3.37
N ALA A 156 -1.08 -8.83 -2.62
CA ALA A 156 -1.24 -8.78 -1.17
C ALA A 156 -0.01 -8.20 -0.44
N ARG A 157 1.17 -8.30 -1.04
CA ARG A 157 2.41 -7.70 -0.51
C ARG A 157 2.53 -6.20 -0.80
N SER A 158 1.73 -5.67 -1.74
CA SER A 158 1.73 -4.23 -2.09
C SER A 158 0.67 -3.49 -1.28
N GLN A 159 0.93 -2.22 -0.97
CA GLN A 159 -0.05 -1.29 -0.38
C GLN A 159 -0.75 -0.44 -1.46
N ALA A 160 -0.50 -0.74 -2.72
CA ALA A 160 -1.15 -0.07 -3.83
C ALA A 160 -2.66 -0.33 -3.85
N PRO A 161 -3.47 0.64 -4.30
CA PRO A 161 -4.85 0.39 -4.65
C PRO A 161 -4.94 -0.69 -5.73
N VAL A 162 -5.78 -1.70 -5.52
CA VAL A 162 -5.94 -2.83 -6.44
C VAL A 162 -7.30 -2.72 -7.13
N PHE A 163 -7.31 -2.73 -8.46
CA PHE A 163 -8.53 -2.83 -9.25
C PHE A 163 -8.78 -4.28 -9.65
N ILE A 164 -9.98 -4.78 -9.31
CA ILE A 164 -10.42 -6.14 -9.62
C ILE A 164 -11.56 -6.05 -10.61
N SER A 165 -11.38 -6.59 -11.83
CA SER A 165 -12.40 -6.64 -12.87
C SER A 165 -12.87 -8.06 -13.12
N GLY A 166 -14.15 -8.20 -13.46
CA GLY A 166 -14.77 -9.48 -13.78
C GLY A 166 -16.28 -9.38 -13.82
N GLU A 167 -16.94 -10.38 -14.40
CA GLU A 167 -18.39 -10.46 -14.47
C GLU A 167 -19.03 -10.51 -13.06
N SER A 168 -20.32 -10.21 -12.98
CA SER A 168 -21.07 -10.37 -11.73
C SER A 168 -21.01 -11.84 -11.28
N GLY A 169 -20.82 -12.07 -9.98
CA GLY A 169 -20.71 -13.42 -9.42
C GLY A 169 -19.36 -14.13 -9.67
N SER A 170 -18.40 -13.53 -10.35
CA SER A 170 -17.08 -14.16 -10.64
C SER A 170 -16.15 -14.29 -9.43
N GLY A 171 -16.56 -13.83 -8.24
CA GLY A 171 -15.79 -13.95 -7.01
C GLY A 171 -14.83 -12.80 -6.74
N LYS A 172 -15.10 -11.60 -7.24
CA LYS A 172 -14.27 -10.39 -7.00
C LYS A 172 -14.02 -10.13 -5.51
N GLU A 173 -15.06 -10.25 -4.67
CA GLU A 173 -14.92 -10.09 -3.22
C GLU A 173 -14.01 -11.15 -2.59
N LEU A 174 -14.06 -12.41 -3.08
CA LEU A 174 -13.17 -13.47 -2.58
C LEU A 174 -11.70 -13.14 -2.87
N VAL A 175 -11.41 -12.57 -4.05
CA VAL A 175 -10.06 -12.11 -4.39
C VAL A 175 -9.63 -10.96 -3.47
N ALA A 176 -10.51 -9.98 -3.22
CA ALA A 176 -10.23 -8.88 -2.30
C ALA A 176 -9.95 -9.37 -0.87
N ARG A 177 -10.75 -10.32 -0.36
CA ARG A 177 -10.53 -10.96 0.94
C ARG A 177 -9.20 -11.72 0.99
N MET A 178 -8.83 -12.43 -0.07
CA MET A 178 -7.52 -13.09 -0.14
C MET A 178 -6.36 -12.10 -0.08
N ILE A 179 -6.46 -10.97 -0.80
CA ILE A 179 -5.46 -9.90 -0.74
C ILE A 179 -5.31 -9.40 0.68
N HIS A 180 -6.42 -9.13 1.37
CA HIS A 180 -6.42 -8.69 2.76
C HIS A 180 -5.77 -9.72 3.70
N LEU A 181 -6.23 -10.98 3.67
CA LEU A 181 -5.78 -12.03 4.57
C LEU A 181 -4.30 -12.41 4.38
N GLN A 182 -3.77 -12.25 3.17
CA GLN A 182 -2.37 -12.52 2.85
C GLN A 182 -1.48 -11.27 2.98
N GLY A 183 -2.08 -10.10 3.21
CA GLY A 183 -1.41 -8.81 3.32
C GLY A 183 -0.91 -8.49 4.73
N PRO A 184 -0.15 -7.39 4.86
CA PRO A 184 0.38 -6.92 6.14
C PRO A 184 -0.71 -6.36 7.07
N ARG A 185 -1.91 -6.07 6.53
CA ARG A 185 -3.06 -5.50 7.26
C ARG A 185 -4.14 -6.53 7.62
N ARG A 186 -3.82 -7.82 7.55
CA ARG A 186 -4.76 -8.93 7.79
C ARG A 186 -5.41 -8.91 9.16
N GLU A 187 -4.77 -8.32 10.16
CA GLU A 187 -5.30 -8.16 11.52
C GLU A 187 -6.23 -6.94 11.65
N GLY A 188 -6.24 -6.07 10.64
CA GLY A 188 -7.12 -4.90 10.59
C GLY A 188 -8.51 -5.24 10.06
N PRO A 189 -9.43 -4.26 10.04
CA PRO A 189 -10.78 -4.47 9.55
C PRO A 189 -10.81 -4.71 8.03
N PHE A 190 -11.67 -5.64 7.57
CA PHE A 190 -12.07 -5.77 6.18
C PHE A 190 -13.49 -5.25 6.00
N ILE A 191 -13.63 -4.09 5.37
CA ILE A 191 -14.93 -3.46 5.13
C ILE A 191 -15.28 -3.59 3.66
N ALA A 192 -16.34 -4.38 3.37
CA ALA A 192 -16.88 -4.52 2.03
C ALA A 192 -18.14 -3.65 1.89
N VAL A 193 -18.19 -2.90 0.80
CA VAL A 193 -19.29 -1.97 0.50
C VAL A 193 -19.71 -2.14 -0.95
N ASN A 194 -21.00 -2.34 -1.18
CA ASN A 194 -21.57 -2.22 -2.52
C ASN A 194 -21.98 -0.76 -2.76
N CYS A 195 -21.29 -0.11 -3.71
CA CYS A 195 -21.52 1.30 -4.01
C CYS A 195 -22.93 1.56 -4.58
N GLY A 196 -23.49 0.62 -5.34
CA GLY A 196 -24.83 0.74 -5.89
C GLY A 196 -25.96 0.63 -4.85
N ALA A 197 -25.65 0.09 -3.66
CA ALA A 197 -26.64 -0.05 -2.57
C ALA A 197 -26.79 1.23 -1.71
N ILE A 198 -25.89 2.21 -1.84
CA ILE A 198 -25.93 3.44 -1.04
C ILE A 198 -26.69 4.53 -1.82
N PRO A 199 -27.77 5.13 -1.24
CA PRO A 199 -28.44 6.28 -1.83
C PRO A 199 -27.48 7.44 -2.12
N SER A 200 -27.59 8.07 -3.28
CA SER A 200 -26.67 9.12 -3.74
C SER A 200 -26.51 10.27 -2.74
N GLU A 201 -27.59 10.64 -2.08
CA GLU A 201 -27.62 11.74 -1.09
C GLU A 201 -26.82 11.41 0.20
N LEU A 202 -26.65 10.12 0.49
CA LEU A 202 -25.95 9.66 1.69
C LEU A 202 -24.51 9.24 1.43
N MET A 203 -24.17 9.03 0.16
CA MET A 203 -22.85 8.48 -0.22
C MET A 203 -21.69 9.26 0.40
N GLU A 204 -21.70 10.57 0.30
CA GLU A 204 -20.60 11.40 0.83
C GLU A 204 -20.44 11.23 2.34
N SER A 205 -21.54 11.25 3.06
CA SER A 205 -21.57 11.06 4.51
C SER A 205 -21.16 9.63 4.91
N GLU A 206 -21.58 8.61 4.16
CA GLU A 206 -21.18 7.22 4.42
C GLU A 206 -19.70 7.00 4.17
N PHE A 207 -19.17 7.50 3.07
CA PHE A 207 -17.76 7.30 2.71
C PHE A 207 -16.79 8.08 3.60
N PHE A 208 -17.05 9.40 3.78
CA PHE A 208 -16.08 10.31 4.40
C PHE A 208 -16.44 10.71 5.84
N GLY A 209 -17.67 10.36 6.26
CA GLY A 209 -18.19 10.78 7.58
C GLY A 209 -18.76 12.19 7.57
N HIS A 210 -19.32 12.60 8.69
CA HIS A 210 -19.88 13.94 8.86
C HIS A 210 -19.76 14.45 10.29
N LYS A 211 -19.77 15.78 10.42
CA LYS A 211 -19.90 16.47 11.72
C LYS A 211 -21.36 16.71 12.05
N LYS A 212 -21.67 16.70 13.33
CA LYS A 212 -22.98 17.09 13.85
C LYS A 212 -23.38 18.46 13.30
N GLY A 213 -24.61 18.55 12.76
CA GLY A 213 -25.19 19.80 12.24
C GLY A 213 -24.74 20.14 10.80
N SER A 214 -24.01 19.30 10.11
CA SER A 214 -23.53 19.55 8.72
C SER A 214 -24.65 19.50 7.68
N PHE A 215 -25.73 18.79 7.95
CA PHE A 215 -26.95 18.75 7.12
C PHE A 215 -28.17 18.41 7.97
N THR A 216 -29.38 18.55 7.42
CA THR A 216 -30.63 18.20 8.07
C THR A 216 -30.65 16.70 8.38
N GLY A 217 -30.61 16.32 9.67
CA GLY A 217 -30.52 14.93 10.12
C GLY A 217 -29.14 14.50 10.65
N ALA A 218 -28.11 15.34 10.57
CA ALA A 218 -26.81 15.10 11.19
C ALA A 218 -26.87 15.35 12.72
N VAL A 219 -27.47 14.42 13.46
CA VAL A 219 -27.72 14.55 14.91
C VAL A 219 -26.45 14.38 15.74
N GLU A 220 -25.48 13.60 15.23
CA GLU A 220 -24.19 13.29 15.86
C GLU A 220 -23.06 13.28 14.84
N ASN A 221 -21.81 13.16 15.32
CA ASN A 221 -20.67 12.93 14.43
C ASN A 221 -20.67 11.47 13.98
N LYS A 222 -20.36 11.21 12.71
CA LYS A 222 -20.22 9.87 12.17
C LYS A 222 -18.86 9.73 11.50
N ASP A 223 -18.13 8.69 11.85
CA ASP A 223 -16.94 8.28 11.10
C ASP A 223 -17.36 7.63 9.79
N GLY A 224 -16.68 7.99 8.70
CA GLY A 224 -16.93 7.40 7.39
C GLY A 224 -16.25 6.05 7.20
N LEU A 225 -16.63 5.34 6.13
CA LEU A 225 -16.09 4.03 5.76
C LEU A 225 -14.56 4.04 5.63
N PHE A 226 -13.98 5.11 5.07
CA PHE A 226 -12.52 5.26 4.97
C PHE A 226 -11.86 5.22 6.33
N ARG A 227 -12.39 5.97 7.29
CA ARG A 227 -11.84 6.02 8.65
C ARG A 227 -12.06 4.71 9.40
N SER A 228 -13.22 4.09 9.21
CA SER A 228 -13.53 2.78 9.79
C SER A 228 -12.64 1.66 9.26
N ALA A 229 -12.13 1.80 8.03
CA ALA A 229 -11.21 0.86 7.40
C ALA A 229 -9.73 1.14 7.72
N ASN A 230 -9.44 2.15 8.54
CA ASN A 230 -8.05 2.51 8.84
C ASN A 230 -7.28 1.35 9.46
N GLY A 231 -6.05 1.14 8.99
CA GLY A 231 -5.22 -0.01 9.38
C GLY A 231 -5.66 -1.35 8.78
N GLY A 232 -6.72 -1.34 7.94
CA GLY A 232 -7.29 -2.52 7.29
C GLY A 232 -7.41 -2.39 5.78
N THR A 233 -8.55 -2.86 5.25
CA THR A 233 -8.85 -2.85 3.81
C THR A 233 -10.29 -2.41 3.58
N LEU A 234 -10.48 -1.44 2.69
CA LEU A 234 -11.78 -1.03 2.17
C LEU A 234 -11.96 -1.65 0.77
N PHE A 235 -12.95 -2.52 0.61
CA PHE A 235 -13.34 -3.09 -0.68
C PHE A 235 -14.61 -2.39 -1.18
N LEU A 236 -14.52 -1.77 -2.36
CA LEU A 236 -15.62 -1.09 -3.01
C LEU A 236 -16.07 -1.94 -4.19
N ASP A 237 -17.23 -2.59 -4.07
CA ASP A 237 -17.85 -3.28 -5.19
C ASP A 237 -18.70 -2.30 -6.01
N GLU A 238 -18.86 -2.58 -7.29
CA GLU A 238 -19.63 -1.76 -8.23
C GLU A 238 -19.20 -0.28 -8.22
N VAL A 239 -17.88 -0.04 -8.14
CA VAL A 239 -17.32 1.32 -8.07
C VAL A 239 -17.65 2.19 -9.28
N ALA A 240 -18.02 1.57 -10.42
CA ALA A 240 -18.46 2.26 -11.63
C ALA A 240 -19.83 2.95 -11.44
N ASP A 241 -20.64 2.51 -10.50
CA ASP A 241 -21.97 3.09 -10.22
C ASP A 241 -21.90 4.37 -9.37
N LEU A 242 -20.70 4.74 -8.90
CA LEU A 242 -20.51 6.00 -8.19
C LEU A 242 -20.76 7.21 -9.09
N PRO A 243 -21.54 8.21 -8.62
CA PRO A 243 -21.67 9.49 -9.32
C PRO A 243 -20.31 10.15 -9.56
N LEU A 244 -20.15 10.86 -10.67
CA LEU A 244 -18.86 11.48 -11.07
C LEU A 244 -18.26 12.34 -9.96
N ALA A 245 -19.08 13.11 -9.23
CA ALA A 245 -18.63 13.91 -8.10
C ALA A 245 -17.99 13.06 -6.99
N MET A 246 -18.53 11.87 -6.75
CA MET A 246 -17.99 10.93 -5.77
C MET A 246 -16.70 10.27 -6.26
N GLN A 247 -16.61 9.94 -7.57
CA GLN A 247 -15.36 9.41 -8.16
C GLN A 247 -14.20 10.40 -7.99
N VAL A 248 -14.43 11.70 -8.18
CA VAL A 248 -13.40 12.73 -7.96
C VAL A 248 -12.96 12.80 -6.50
N LYS A 249 -13.90 12.72 -5.56
CA LYS A 249 -13.57 12.71 -4.12
C LYS A 249 -12.84 11.43 -3.71
N LEU A 250 -13.25 10.29 -4.24
CA LEU A 250 -12.60 9.00 -4.04
C LEU A 250 -11.15 9.04 -4.55
N LEU A 251 -10.94 9.58 -5.75
CA LEU A 251 -9.61 9.72 -6.32
C LEU A 251 -8.69 10.55 -5.40
N ARG A 252 -9.17 11.69 -4.90
CA ARG A 252 -8.41 12.51 -3.94
C ARG A 252 -8.10 11.76 -2.67
N ALA A 253 -9.08 11.06 -2.07
CA ALA A 253 -8.87 10.29 -0.85
C ALA A 253 -7.79 9.20 -1.01
N ILE A 254 -7.75 8.55 -2.19
CA ILE A 254 -6.71 7.56 -2.51
C ILE A 254 -5.35 8.24 -2.69
N GLN A 255 -5.31 9.41 -3.33
CA GLN A 255 -4.09 10.16 -3.63
C GLN A 255 -3.46 10.77 -2.38
N GLU A 256 -4.26 11.47 -1.60
CA GLU A 256 -3.82 12.22 -0.43
C GLU A 256 -3.70 11.33 0.81
N LYS A 257 -4.25 10.10 0.74
CA LYS A 257 -4.41 9.17 1.88
C LYS A 257 -5.05 9.84 3.10
N ALA A 258 -5.90 10.80 2.84
CA ALA A 258 -6.62 11.59 3.83
C ALA A 258 -8.06 11.83 3.34
N VAL A 259 -8.98 12.01 4.26
CA VAL A 259 -10.39 12.27 3.98
C VAL A 259 -10.88 13.49 4.74
N ARG A 260 -11.82 14.22 4.13
CA ARG A 260 -12.47 15.36 4.78
C ARG A 260 -13.93 15.03 5.07
N PRO A 261 -14.33 14.95 6.36
CA PRO A 261 -15.72 14.75 6.73
C PRO A 261 -16.61 15.90 6.26
N VAL A 262 -17.88 15.60 5.95
CA VAL A 262 -18.86 16.63 5.57
C VAL A 262 -19.03 17.62 6.74
N GLY A 263 -18.89 18.92 6.45
CA GLY A 263 -18.97 19.98 7.44
C GLY A 263 -17.69 20.21 8.24
N ASP A 264 -16.59 19.53 7.94
CA ASP A 264 -15.27 19.78 8.54
C ASP A 264 -14.35 20.55 7.56
N THR A 265 -13.45 21.34 8.13
CA THR A 265 -12.39 22.05 7.37
C THR A 265 -11.05 21.32 7.43
N LYS A 266 -10.93 20.33 8.33
CA LYS A 266 -9.68 19.55 8.52
C LYS A 266 -9.76 18.20 7.80
N GLU A 267 -8.65 17.81 7.21
CA GLU A 267 -8.42 16.45 6.71
C GLU A 267 -7.98 15.54 7.86
N VAL A 268 -8.38 14.26 7.77
CA VAL A 268 -8.13 13.25 8.80
C VAL A 268 -7.58 12.00 8.15
#